data_49688cdcdb773319be8c81cb39dc2cec
#
_entry.id   49688cdcdb773319be8c81cb39dc2cec
#
_cell.length_a   1.000
_cell.length_b   1.000
_cell.length_c   1.000
_cell.angle_alpha   90.00
_cell.angle_beta   90.00
_cell.angle_gamma   90.00
#
_symmetry.space_group_name_H-M   'P 1'
#
loop_
_entity.id
_entity.type
_entity.pdbx_description
1 polymer ?
#
loop_
_entity_poly.entity_id
_entity_poly.type
_entity_poly.pdbx_seq_one_letter_code
_entity_poly.pdbx_strand_id
1 'polypeptide(L)'
;MTPLLTARGVCRSYGRHAALAPTDLEVRAGEVVALVGPNGAGKSTLVSILAGALAPDDGLVELGVARPRVGWVPQQPAQYGRLTPRENLELFARLERVAEPEAAAERLLRLVDLPDDGRLGAELSLGNQQRLNLAIALLADPDVLLLDEPTSSLDPRQRRRFWELGGEVRDRGGAVVFVTQNLEELERFASRVVVMLDGGVVFDGSIAEYERSPEADVFA
;
A
#
# COMPACT_ATOMS: atom_id res chain seq x y z
N MET A 1 6.39 -7.11 20.33
CA MET A 1 6.03 -5.71 19.95
C MET A 1 4.55 -5.70 19.65
N THR A 2 3.81 -4.68 20.09
CA THR A 2 2.37 -4.57 19.80
C THR A 2 2.18 -4.27 18.31
N PRO A 3 1.30 -4.97 17.58
CA PRO A 3 1.07 -4.69 16.17
C PRO A 3 0.45 -3.30 15.96
N LEU A 4 0.79 -2.65 14.84
CA LEU A 4 0.14 -1.42 14.40
C LEU A 4 -1.23 -1.71 13.82
N LEU A 5 -1.38 -2.83 13.12
CA LEU A 5 -2.63 -3.24 12.47
C LEU A 5 -2.74 -4.76 12.53
N THR A 6 -3.94 -5.27 12.82
CA THR A 6 -4.23 -6.72 12.88
C THR A 6 -5.53 -7.01 12.15
N ALA A 7 -5.48 -7.88 11.17
CA ALA A 7 -6.66 -8.55 10.60
C ALA A 7 -6.87 -9.88 11.33
N ARG A 8 -8.12 -10.18 11.70
CA ARG A 8 -8.52 -11.45 12.34
C ARG A 8 -9.68 -12.08 11.58
N GLY A 9 -9.43 -13.22 10.97
CA GLY A 9 -10.41 -14.01 10.25
C GLY A 9 -11.11 -13.26 9.12
N VAL A 10 -10.48 -12.21 8.56
CA VAL A 10 -11.11 -11.40 7.50
C VAL A 10 -11.31 -12.23 6.25
N CYS A 11 -12.52 -12.21 5.70
CA CYS A 11 -12.84 -12.90 4.46
C CYS A 11 -13.70 -12.04 3.52
N ARG A 12 -13.70 -12.39 2.23
CA ARG A 12 -14.51 -11.69 1.23
C ARG A 12 -14.87 -12.58 0.06
N SER A 13 -16.14 -12.51 -0.34
CA SER A 13 -16.66 -13.19 -1.53
C SER A 13 -17.31 -12.21 -2.50
N TYR A 14 -17.20 -12.48 -3.78
CA TYR A 14 -17.89 -11.77 -4.86
C TYR A 14 -18.82 -12.78 -5.58
N GLY A 15 -20.09 -12.72 -5.23
CA GLY A 15 -21.06 -13.71 -5.68
C GLY A 15 -20.73 -15.12 -5.15
N ARG A 16 -20.37 -16.06 -6.06
CA ARG A 16 -19.97 -17.43 -5.68
C ARG A 16 -18.46 -17.62 -5.55
N HIS A 17 -17.69 -16.61 -5.85
CA HIS A 17 -16.23 -16.68 -5.80
C HIS A 17 -15.72 -16.15 -4.45
N ALA A 18 -15.11 -17.02 -3.66
CA ALA A 18 -14.39 -16.62 -2.45
C ALA A 18 -13.05 -16.00 -2.85
N ALA A 19 -12.97 -14.67 -2.83
CA ALA A 19 -11.77 -13.94 -3.21
C ALA A 19 -10.73 -13.88 -2.08
N LEU A 20 -11.18 -13.97 -0.83
CA LEU A 20 -10.34 -14.04 0.37
C LEU A 20 -10.99 -15.03 1.34
N ALA A 21 -10.29 -16.12 1.64
CA ALA A 21 -10.65 -17.05 2.72
C ALA A 21 -10.36 -16.40 4.07
N PRO A 22 -10.90 -16.91 5.20
CA PRO A 22 -10.61 -16.38 6.53
C PRO A 22 -9.10 -16.26 6.75
N THR A 23 -8.63 -15.02 6.90
CA THR A 23 -7.20 -14.68 6.92
C THR A 23 -6.88 -13.85 8.15
N ASP A 24 -5.81 -14.22 8.82
CA ASP A 24 -5.16 -13.45 9.88
C ASP A 24 -3.89 -12.81 9.34
N LEU A 25 -3.64 -11.55 9.69
CA LEU A 25 -2.39 -10.86 9.38
C LEU A 25 -2.11 -9.80 10.45
N GLU A 26 -0.91 -9.81 11.00
CA GLU A 26 -0.42 -8.75 11.87
C GLU A 26 0.66 -7.93 11.16
N VAL A 27 0.58 -6.60 11.26
CA VAL A 27 1.59 -5.65 10.75
C VAL A 27 2.21 -4.93 11.94
N ARG A 28 3.52 -5.06 12.10
CA ARG A 28 4.25 -4.52 13.26
C ARG A 28 5.15 -3.36 12.86
N ALA A 29 5.44 -2.51 13.82
CA ALA A 29 6.37 -1.38 13.66
C ALA A 29 7.74 -1.84 13.11
N GLY A 30 8.26 -1.11 12.15
CA GLY A 30 9.55 -1.39 11.50
C GLY A 30 9.52 -2.48 10.43
N GLU A 31 8.36 -3.14 10.19
CA GLU A 31 8.25 -4.18 9.15
C GLU A 31 8.03 -3.60 7.76
N VAL A 32 8.60 -4.27 6.77
CA VAL A 32 8.25 -4.13 5.36
C VAL A 32 7.77 -5.49 4.88
N VAL A 33 6.45 -5.64 4.74
CA VAL A 33 5.78 -6.91 4.42
C VAL A 33 5.44 -6.94 2.94
N ALA A 34 5.98 -7.91 2.20
CA ALA A 34 5.58 -8.19 0.83
C ALA A 34 4.43 -9.20 0.80
N LEU A 35 3.33 -8.85 0.15
CA LEU A 35 2.25 -9.77 -0.19
C LEU A 35 2.46 -10.26 -1.63
N VAL A 36 2.69 -11.54 -1.79
CA VAL A 36 3.01 -12.16 -3.07
C VAL A 36 2.05 -13.31 -3.38
N GLY A 37 1.91 -13.67 -4.65
CA GLY A 37 0.99 -14.72 -5.10
C GLY A 37 0.46 -14.43 -6.50
N PRO A 38 -0.14 -15.41 -7.18
CA PRO A 38 -0.68 -15.26 -8.53
C PRO A 38 -1.84 -14.24 -8.57
N ASN A 39 -2.21 -13.82 -9.79
CA ASN A 39 -3.38 -13.00 -9.99
C ASN A 39 -4.64 -13.74 -9.50
N GLY A 40 -5.51 -13.04 -8.78
CA GLY A 40 -6.70 -13.64 -8.17
C GLY A 40 -6.48 -14.30 -6.82
N ALA A 41 -5.24 -14.32 -6.26
CA ALA A 41 -4.96 -14.91 -4.95
C ALA A 41 -5.52 -14.12 -3.75
N GLY A 42 -6.22 -13.00 -3.96
CA GLY A 42 -6.85 -12.23 -2.88
C GLY A 42 -6.02 -11.08 -2.31
N LYS A 43 -4.79 -10.83 -2.82
CA LYS A 43 -3.87 -9.80 -2.31
C LYS A 43 -4.49 -8.40 -2.25
N SER A 44 -5.00 -7.88 -3.38
CA SER A 44 -5.64 -6.56 -3.45
C SER A 44 -6.90 -6.47 -2.59
N THR A 45 -7.64 -7.58 -2.46
CA THR A 45 -8.81 -7.68 -1.56
C THR A 45 -8.37 -7.52 -0.10
N LEU A 46 -7.32 -8.23 0.31
CA LEU A 46 -6.77 -8.11 1.67
C LEU A 46 -6.27 -6.69 1.94
N VAL A 47 -5.47 -6.10 1.03
CA VAL A 47 -4.96 -4.72 1.19
C VAL A 47 -6.10 -3.71 1.28
N SER A 48 -7.15 -3.85 0.46
CA SER A 48 -8.32 -2.97 0.50
C SER A 48 -9.11 -3.08 1.81
N ILE A 49 -9.17 -4.29 2.40
CA ILE A 49 -9.78 -4.51 3.73
C ILE A 49 -8.91 -3.86 4.81
N LEU A 50 -7.59 -4.06 4.77
CA LEU A 50 -6.65 -3.44 5.72
C LEU A 50 -6.70 -1.91 5.67
N ALA A 51 -6.90 -1.34 4.48
CA ALA A 51 -7.08 0.09 4.26
C ALA A 51 -8.44 0.65 4.75
N GLY A 52 -9.38 -0.23 5.13
CA GLY A 52 -10.74 0.16 5.46
C GLY A 52 -11.58 0.62 4.25
N ALA A 53 -11.08 0.45 3.03
CA ALA A 53 -11.77 0.80 1.80
C ALA A 53 -12.79 -0.27 1.36
N LEU A 54 -12.63 -1.49 1.87
CA LEU A 54 -13.53 -2.61 1.64
C LEU A 54 -13.90 -3.25 2.96
N ALA A 55 -15.20 -3.37 3.26
CA ALA A 55 -15.66 -4.12 4.41
C ALA A 55 -15.49 -5.64 4.16
N PRO A 56 -14.94 -6.42 5.10
CA PRO A 56 -14.96 -7.88 5.01
C PRO A 56 -16.38 -8.42 5.16
N ASP A 57 -16.64 -9.64 4.68
CA ASP A 57 -17.91 -10.34 4.91
C ASP A 57 -17.99 -10.88 6.35
N ASP A 58 -16.83 -11.27 6.92
CA ASP A 58 -16.66 -11.68 8.32
C ASP A 58 -15.24 -11.34 8.77
N GLY A 59 -15.00 -11.43 10.08
CA GLY A 59 -13.75 -11.00 10.69
C GLY A 59 -13.69 -9.49 10.93
N LEU A 60 -12.55 -9.02 11.40
CA LEU A 60 -12.36 -7.60 11.73
C LEU A 60 -10.91 -7.15 11.54
N VAL A 61 -10.74 -5.85 11.35
CA VAL A 61 -9.42 -5.19 11.36
C VAL A 61 -9.33 -4.31 12.59
N GLU A 62 -8.31 -4.54 13.41
CA GLU A 62 -8.02 -3.78 14.62
C GLU A 62 -6.81 -2.86 14.38
N LEU A 63 -6.96 -1.60 14.72
CA LEU A 63 -5.83 -0.68 14.84
C LEU A 63 -5.18 -0.85 16.22
N GLY A 64 -3.85 -0.82 16.26
CA GLY A 64 -3.08 -0.89 17.50
C GLY A 64 -3.46 0.23 18.49
N VAL A 65 -3.01 0.10 19.73
CA VAL A 65 -3.37 1.00 20.84
C VAL A 65 -3.10 2.48 20.53
N ALA A 66 -2.07 2.77 19.75
CA ALA A 66 -1.74 4.12 19.32
C ALA A 66 -2.68 4.68 18.23
N ARG A 67 -3.65 3.89 17.74
CA ARG A 67 -4.53 4.22 16.60
C ARG A 67 -3.76 4.74 15.41
N PRO A 68 -2.91 3.91 14.80
CA PRO A 68 -2.05 4.30 13.71
C PRO A 68 -2.88 4.82 12.52
N ARG A 69 -2.34 5.83 11.85
CA ARG A 69 -2.91 6.34 10.60
C ARG A 69 -2.46 5.45 9.46
N VAL A 70 -3.39 5.12 8.58
CA VAL A 70 -3.16 4.24 7.43
C VAL A 70 -3.19 5.07 6.15
N GLY A 71 -2.09 5.09 5.41
CA GLY A 71 -2.03 5.59 4.04
C GLY A 71 -2.19 4.45 3.05
N TRP A 72 -2.91 4.68 1.96
CA TRP A 72 -3.16 3.63 0.97
C TRP A 72 -2.94 4.13 -0.46
N VAL A 73 -2.15 3.38 -1.22
CA VAL A 73 -1.94 3.55 -2.66
C VAL A 73 -2.59 2.36 -3.36
N PRO A 74 -3.79 2.53 -3.94
CA PRO A 74 -4.47 1.46 -4.66
C PRO A 74 -3.82 1.20 -6.02
N GLN A 75 -4.08 0.02 -6.60
CA GLN A 75 -3.62 -0.34 -7.95
C GLN A 75 -4.20 0.60 -9.02
N GLN A 76 -5.48 0.97 -8.89
CA GLN A 76 -6.10 1.97 -9.76
C GLN A 76 -5.98 3.36 -9.15
N PRO A 77 -5.79 4.40 -10.00
CA PRO A 77 -5.70 5.77 -9.52
C PRO A 77 -6.91 6.19 -8.68
N ALA A 78 -6.65 6.72 -7.48
CA ALA A 78 -7.69 7.22 -6.57
C ALA A 78 -7.95 8.72 -6.71
N GLN A 79 -7.11 9.43 -7.48
CA GLN A 79 -7.25 10.88 -7.67
C GLN A 79 -8.45 11.25 -8.55
N TYR A 80 -8.97 12.45 -8.36
CA TYR A 80 -10.00 13.02 -9.23
C TYR A 80 -9.37 13.53 -10.52
N GLY A 81 -9.70 12.91 -11.65
CA GLY A 81 -9.12 13.21 -12.96
C GLY A 81 -9.42 14.62 -13.48
N ARG A 82 -10.46 15.29 -12.97
CA ARG A 82 -10.85 16.68 -13.34
C ARG A 82 -10.21 17.76 -12.48
N LEU A 83 -9.43 17.39 -11.49
CA LEU A 83 -8.65 18.28 -10.65
C LEU A 83 -7.18 18.19 -11.03
N THR A 84 -6.44 19.28 -10.86
CA THR A 84 -4.99 19.30 -10.94
C THR A 84 -4.37 18.50 -9.79
N PRO A 85 -3.08 18.09 -9.84
CA PRO A 85 -2.40 17.47 -8.71
C PRO A 85 -2.49 18.29 -7.42
N ARG A 86 -2.32 19.61 -7.48
CA ARG A 86 -2.47 20.51 -6.34
C ARG A 86 -3.87 20.45 -5.76
N GLU A 87 -4.89 20.64 -6.57
CA GLU A 87 -6.29 20.61 -6.12
C GLU A 87 -6.68 19.24 -5.51
N ASN A 88 -6.16 18.12 -6.08
CA ASN A 88 -6.32 16.81 -5.50
C ASN A 88 -5.73 16.76 -4.08
N LEU A 89 -4.47 17.16 -3.92
CA LEU A 89 -3.81 17.15 -2.62
C LEU A 89 -4.49 18.05 -1.61
N GLU A 90 -4.91 19.25 -1.99
CA GLU A 90 -5.64 20.17 -1.11
C GLU A 90 -7.00 19.58 -0.69
N LEU A 91 -7.73 18.94 -1.63
CA LEU A 91 -9.00 18.30 -1.33
C LEU A 91 -8.82 17.18 -0.30
N PHE A 92 -7.90 16.25 -0.57
CA PHE A 92 -7.64 15.14 0.34
C PHE A 92 -7.06 15.62 1.68
N ALA A 93 -6.21 16.65 1.70
CA ALA A 93 -5.69 17.25 2.93
C ALA A 93 -6.82 17.81 3.82
N ARG A 94 -7.82 18.44 3.22
CA ARG A 94 -9.02 18.92 3.95
C ARG A 94 -9.86 17.75 4.48
N LEU A 95 -10.04 16.68 3.70
CA LEU A 95 -10.74 15.46 4.13
C LEU A 95 -10.03 14.78 5.31
N GLU A 96 -8.71 14.71 5.27
CA GLU A 96 -7.85 14.17 6.34
C GLU A 96 -7.64 15.17 7.51
N ARG A 97 -8.24 16.37 7.44
CA ARG A 97 -8.13 17.42 8.46
C ARG A 97 -6.69 17.86 8.74
N VAL A 98 -5.86 17.86 7.71
CA VAL A 98 -4.50 18.43 7.77
C VAL A 98 -4.59 19.94 8.05
N ALA A 99 -3.77 20.44 8.99
CA ALA A 99 -3.90 21.80 9.50
C ALA A 99 -3.70 22.90 8.43
N GLU A 100 -2.77 22.68 7.49
CA GLU A 100 -2.43 23.64 6.43
C GLU A 100 -2.47 22.93 5.06
N PRO A 101 -3.67 22.72 4.48
CA PRO A 101 -3.85 21.95 3.25
C PRO A 101 -3.00 22.41 2.07
N GLU A 102 -2.94 23.73 1.86
CA GLU A 102 -2.21 24.34 0.74
C GLU A 102 -0.67 24.15 0.90
N ALA A 103 -0.16 24.35 2.10
CA ALA A 103 1.27 24.13 2.40
C ALA A 103 1.64 22.64 2.32
N ALA A 104 0.75 21.74 2.78
CA ALA A 104 0.92 20.30 2.65
C ALA A 104 0.95 19.87 1.17
N ALA A 105 0.03 20.38 0.35
CA ALA A 105 0.00 20.09 -1.08
C ALA A 105 1.29 20.53 -1.77
N GLU A 106 1.76 21.76 -1.52
CA GLU A 106 3.01 22.25 -2.09
C GLU A 106 4.23 21.42 -1.66
N ARG A 107 4.31 21.07 -0.39
CA ARG A 107 5.39 20.21 0.14
C ARG A 107 5.39 18.83 -0.53
N LEU A 108 4.23 18.20 -0.68
CA LEU A 108 4.10 16.86 -1.25
C LEU A 108 4.35 16.84 -2.76
N LEU A 109 3.90 17.84 -3.51
CA LEU A 109 4.25 17.97 -4.94
C LEU A 109 5.76 17.97 -5.13
N ARG A 110 6.50 18.73 -4.33
CA ARG A 110 7.97 18.74 -4.36
C ARG A 110 8.56 17.39 -3.94
N LEU A 111 8.01 16.78 -2.89
CA LEU A 111 8.50 15.52 -2.33
C LEU A 111 8.45 14.38 -3.36
N VAL A 112 7.36 14.29 -4.12
CA VAL A 112 7.17 13.26 -5.15
C VAL A 112 7.60 13.71 -6.55
N ASP A 113 8.22 14.89 -6.70
CA ASP A 113 8.72 15.46 -7.96
C ASP A 113 7.60 15.55 -9.02
N LEU A 114 6.43 16.04 -8.63
CA LEU A 114 5.31 16.31 -9.55
C LEU A 114 5.30 17.78 -9.96
N PRO A 115 5.20 18.10 -11.27
CA PRO A 115 5.05 19.47 -11.72
C PRO A 115 3.67 20.02 -11.33
N ASP A 116 3.67 21.33 -11.02
CA ASP A 116 2.45 22.10 -10.77
C ASP A 116 2.22 23.03 -11.96
N ASP A 117 1.93 22.44 -13.10
CA ASP A 117 1.81 23.13 -14.41
C ASP A 117 0.37 23.28 -14.90
N GLY A 118 -0.61 23.02 -14.02
CA GLY A 118 -2.02 23.18 -14.30
C GLY A 118 -2.67 22.04 -15.10
N ARG A 119 -1.93 20.98 -15.47
CA ARG A 119 -2.51 19.78 -16.09
C ARG A 119 -3.47 19.08 -15.16
N LEU A 120 -4.54 18.53 -15.72
CA LEU A 120 -5.51 17.76 -14.96
C LEU A 120 -4.98 16.36 -14.61
N GLY A 121 -5.48 15.76 -13.54
CA GLY A 121 -5.11 14.42 -13.11
C GLY A 121 -5.26 13.36 -14.19
N ALA A 122 -6.32 13.45 -15.03
CA ALA A 122 -6.54 12.55 -16.16
C ALA A 122 -5.51 12.72 -17.31
N GLU A 123 -4.81 13.84 -17.38
CA GLU A 123 -3.80 14.15 -18.40
C GLU A 123 -2.40 13.70 -18.00
N LEU A 124 -2.22 13.28 -16.76
CA LEU A 124 -0.96 12.79 -16.23
C LEU A 124 -0.60 11.43 -16.85
N SER A 125 0.69 11.18 -17.05
CA SER A 125 1.18 9.83 -17.32
C SER A 125 0.86 8.90 -16.15
N LEU A 126 0.76 7.59 -16.40
CA LEU A 126 0.50 6.59 -15.35
C LEU A 126 1.50 6.71 -14.19
N GLY A 127 2.79 6.92 -14.49
CA GLY A 127 3.80 7.14 -13.46
C GLY A 127 3.57 8.40 -12.62
N ASN A 128 3.08 9.49 -13.23
CA ASN A 128 2.74 10.71 -12.49
C ASN A 128 1.47 10.54 -11.66
N GLN A 129 0.48 9.80 -12.17
CA GLN A 129 -0.71 9.44 -11.40
C GLN A 129 -0.34 8.60 -10.18
N GLN A 130 0.59 7.66 -10.33
CA GLN A 130 1.06 6.83 -9.21
C GLN A 130 1.84 7.65 -8.17
N ARG A 131 2.65 8.62 -8.60
CA ARG A 131 3.32 9.56 -7.69
C ARG A 131 2.31 10.46 -6.95
N LEU A 132 1.24 10.88 -7.62
CA LEU A 132 0.15 11.63 -6.97
C LEU A 132 -0.58 10.77 -5.94
N ASN A 133 -0.87 9.50 -6.24
CA ASN A 133 -1.46 8.57 -5.28
C ASN A 133 -0.59 8.39 -4.03
N LEU A 134 0.74 8.26 -4.22
CA LEU A 134 1.66 8.22 -3.08
C LEU A 134 1.62 9.51 -2.26
N ALA A 135 1.62 10.68 -2.91
CA ALA A 135 1.51 11.95 -2.22
C ALA A 135 0.22 12.06 -1.40
N ILE A 136 -0.91 11.60 -1.95
CA ILE A 136 -2.20 11.54 -1.24
C ILE A 136 -2.10 10.61 -0.02
N ALA A 137 -1.51 9.42 -0.17
CA ALA A 137 -1.34 8.47 0.94
C ALA A 137 -0.44 9.01 2.06
N LEU A 138 0.50 9.91 1.74
CA LEU A 138 1.42 10.53 2.70
C LEU A 138 0.85 11.79 3.39
N LEU A 139 -0.33 12.30 2.98
CA LEU A 139 -0.90 13.56 3.52
C LEU A 139 -1.07 13.55 5.03
N ALA A 140 -1.58 12.45 5.58
CA ALA A 140 -1.84 12.32 7.00
C ALA A 140 -0.63 11.83 7.81
N ASP A 141 0.56 11.80 7.23
CA ASP A 141 1.79 11.26 7.85
C ASP A 141 1.55 9.85 8.44
N PRO A 142 1.34 8.83 7.59
CA PRO A 142 0.85 7.53 8.00
C PRO A 142 1.89 6.75 8.82
N ASP A 143 1.38 5.97 9.79
CA ASP A 143 2.14 4.97 10.54
C ASP A 143 2.18 3.61 9.81
N VAL A 144 1.17 3.33 8.97
CA VAL A 144 1.13 2.15 8.09
C VAL A 144 0.87 2.60 6.67
N LEU A 145 1.74 2.21 5.74
CA LEU A 145 1.60 2.50 4.32
C LEU A 145 1.27 1.20 3.57
N LEU A 146 0.09 1.15 2.96
CA LEU A 146 -0.42 0.03 2.18
C LEU A 146 -0.28 0.34 0.69
N LEU A 147 0.34 -0.54 -0.08
CA LEU A 147 0.71 -0.31 -1.47
C LEU A 147 0.27 -1.49 -2.35
N ASP A 148 -0.56 -1.25 -3.34
CA ASP A 148 -1.02 -2.28 -4.26
C ASP A 148 -0.40 -2.11 -5.65
N GLU A 149 0.61 -2.93 -5.98
CA GLU A 149 1.44 -2.89 -7.19
C GLU A 149 1.98 -1.47 -7.53
N PRO A 150 2.61 -0.78 -6.57
CA PRO A 150 2.79 0.67 -6.63
C PRO A 150 3.77 1.14 -7.69
N THR A 151 4.62 0.28 -8.22
CA THR A 151 5.76 0.67 -9.07
C THR A 151 5.67 0.13 -10.49
N SER A 152 4.59 -0.56 -10.85
CA SER A 152 4.40 -1.21 -12.16
C SER A 152 4.51 -0.26 -13.35
N SER A 153 4.17 1.03 -13.17
CA SER A 153 4.22 2.08 -14.20
C SER A 153 5.34 3.10 -14.01
N LEU A 154 6.26 2.86 -13.06
CA LEU A 154 7.36 3.78 -12.76
C LEU A 154 8.64 3.40 -13.49
N ASP A 155 9.37 4.40 -13.98
CA ASP A 155 10.74 4.20 -14.45
C ASP A 155 11.71 3.92 -13.27
N PRO A 156 12.96 3.45 -13.53
CA PRO A 156 13.87 3.06 -12.45
C PRO A 156 14.21 4.18 -11.46
N ARG A 157 14.27 5.45 -11.91
CA ARG A 157 14.55 6.62 -11.05
C ARG A 157 13.34 6.91 -10.15
N GLN A 158 12.14 6.92 -10.74
CA GLN A 158 10.89 7.14 -10.03
C GLN A 158 10.65 6.02 -9.00
N ARG A 159 10.91 4.75 -9.38
CA ARG A 159 10.80 3.59 -8.49
C ARG A 159 11.73 3.73 -7.28
N ARG A 160 12.99 4.12 -7.48
CA ARG A 160 13.92 4.37 -6.37
C ARG A 160 13.36 5.42 -5.41
N ARG A 161 12.91 6.57 -5.94
CA ARG A 161 12.35 7.64 -5.11
C ARG A 161 11.10 7.20 -4.36
N PHE A 162 10.25 6.41 -4.99
CA PHE A 162 9.05 5.83 -4.35
C PHE A 162 9.43 5.00 -3.11
N TRP A 163 10.40 4.11 -3.25
CA TRP A 163 10.86 3.25 -2.17
C TRP A 163 11.63 4.00 -1.07
N GLU A 164 12.35 5.07 -1.41
CA GLU A 164 12.95 5.96 -0.41
C GLU A 164 11.88 6.54 0.52
N LEU A 165 10.77 7.04 -0.03
CA LEU A 165 9.65 7.59 0.74
C LEU A 165 8.93 6.52 1.59
N GLY A 166 8.74 5.31 1.05
CA GLY A 166 8.24 4.18 1.83
C GLY A 166 9.18 3.81 2.99
N GLY A 167 10.48 3.82 2.74
CA GLY A 167 11.51 3.59 3.76
C GLY A 167 11.48 4.63 4.89
N GLU A 168 11.22 5.91 4.59
CA GLU A 168 11.06 6.96 5.60
C GLU A 168 9.90 6.67 6.57
N VAL A 169 8.80 6.07 6.09
CA VAL A 169 7.68 5.64 6.95
C VAL A 169 8.15 4.56 7.93
N ARG A 170 8.83 3.51 7.44
CA ARG A 170 9.40 2.45 8.29
C ARG A 170 10.39 3.01 9.30
N ASP A 171 11.31 3.88 8.87
CA ASP A 171 12.42 4.38 9.69
C ASP A 171 11.93 5.27 10.85
N ARG A 172 10.72 5.85 10.73
CA ARG A 172 10.04 6.55 11.84
C ARG A 172 9.32 5.60 12.80
N GLY A 173 9.46 4.29 12.63
CA GLY A 173 8.77 3.27 13.43
C GLY A 173 7.41 2.86 12.88
N GLY A 174 7.06 3.27 11.68
CA GLY A 174 5.90 2.81 10.93
C GLY A 174 6.12 1.45 10.29
N ALA A 175 5.21 1.04 9.40
CA ALA A 175 5.31 -0.19 8.62
C ALA A 175 4.85 0.05 7.17
N VAL A 176 5.35 -0.80 6.27
CA VAL A 176 4.93 -0.83 4.86
C VAL A 176 4.42 -2.22 4.52
N VAL A 177 3.24 -2.31 3.91
CA VAL A 177 2.74 -3.54 3.30
C VAL A 177 2.60 -3.30 1.81
N PHE A 178 3.20 -4.13 0.99
CA PHE A 178 3.12 -3.94 -0.46
C PHE A 178 2.82 -5.23 -1.20
N VAL A 179 2.00 -5.11 -2.23
CA VAL A 179 1.76 -6.17 -3.21
C VAL A 179 2.73 -5.97 -4.36
N THR A 180 3.42 -7.02 -4.76
CA THR A 180 4.29 -7.00 -5.94
C THR A 180 4.31 -8.36 -6.64
N GLN A 181 4.59 -8.32 -7.94
CA GLN A 181 4.96 -9.48 -8.76
C GLN A 181 6.44 -9.41 -9.18
N ASN A 182 7.18 -8.43 -8.67
CA ASN A 182 8.58 -8.21 -8.99
C ASN A 182 9.47 -8.77 -7.88
N LEU A 183 10.16 -9.87 -8.16
CA LEU A 183 11.09 -10.52 -7.24
C LEU A 183 12.23 -9.60 -6.78
N GLU A 184 12.75 -8.73 -7.66
CA GLU A 184 13.80 -7.77 -7.30
C GLU A 184 13.34 -6.80 -6.20
N GLU A 185 12.06 -6.38 -6.22
CA GLU A 185 11.49 -5.52 -5.18
C GLU A 185 11.33 -6.27 -3.86
N LEU A 186 10.90 -7.52 -3.93
CA LEU A 186 10.77 -8.39 -2.78
C LEU A 186 12.12 -8.57 -2.08
N GLU A 187 13.14 -9.01 -2.82
CA GLU A 187 14.49 -9.24 -2.29
C GLU A 187 15.13 -7.97 -1.69
N ARG A 188 14.87 -6.83 -2.33
CA ARG A 188 15.52 -5.57 -1.95
C ARG A 188 14.88 -4.87 -0.78
N PHE A 189 13.57 -4.95 -0.63
CA PHE A 189 12.82 -4.09 0.30
C PHE A 189 12.09 -4.86 1.40
N ALA A 190 11.68 -6.12 1.16
CA ALA A 190 10.93 -6.86 2.15
C ALA A 190 11.79 -7.32 3.32
N SER A 191 11.24 -7.22 4.53
CA SER A 191 11.77 -7.90 5.72
C SER A 191 10.99 -9.19 6.02
N ARG A 192 9.75 -9.29 5.53
CA ARG A 192 8.81 -10.40 5.70
C ARG A 192 8.01 -10.62 4.43
N VAL A 193 7.75 -11.87 4.12
CA VAL A 193 7.00 -12.30 2.94
C VAL A 193 5.76 -13.06 3.40
N VAL A 194 4.63 -12.73 2.82
CA VAL A 194 3.36 -13.44 2.97
C VAL A 194 2.93 -13.92 1.59
N VAL A 195 2.87 -15.23 1.39
CA VAL A 195 2.44 -15.85 0.13
C VAL A 195 0.96 -16.18 0.21
N MET A 196 0.22 -15.77 -0.79
CA MET A 196 -1.22 -16.05 -0.91
C MET A 196 -1.50 -16.92 -2.14
N LEU A 197 -2.30 -17.97 -1.94
CA LEU A 197 -2.83 -18.85 -3.00
C LEU A 197 -4.32 -19.08 -2.74
N ASP A 198 -5.12 -19.07 -3.79
CA ASP A 198 -6.56 -19.39 -3.76
C ASP A 198 -7.33 -18.69 -2.62
N GLY A 199 -6.97 -17.44 -2.37
CA GLY A 199 -7.61 -16.60 -1.34
C GLY A 199 -7.08 -16.81 0.08
N GLY A 200 -6.14 -17.72 0.32
CA GLY A 200 -5.57 -18.01 1.65
C GLY A 200 -4.08 -17.69 1.75
N VAL A 201 -3.59 -17.49 2.97
CA VAL A 201 -2.16 -17.39 3.27
C VAL A 201 -1.59 -18.80 3.38
N VAL A 202 -0.56 -19.10 2.59
CA VAL A 202 0.13 -20.42 2.59
C VAL A 202 1.53 -20.34 3.19
N PHE A 203 2.12 -19.15 3.25
CA PHE A 203 3.41 -18.88 3.88
C PHE A 203 3.41 -17.50 4.54
N ASP A 204 4.06 -17.38 5.68
CA ASP A 204 4.30 -16.13 6.39
C ASP A 204 5.60 -16.24 7.18
N GLY A 205 6.64 -15.54 6.72
CA GLY A 205 7.98 -15.66 7.31
C GLY A 205 8.95 -14.61 6.81
N SER A 206 10.20 -14.67 7.28
CA SER A 206 11.29 -13.82 6.81
C SER A 206 11.66 -14.11 5.34
N ILE A 207 12.32 -13.17 4.67
CA ILE A 207 12.83 -13.37 3.31
C ILE A 207 13.74 -14.61 3.22
N ALA A 208 14.61 -14.83 4.22
CA ALA A 208 15.52 -15.96 4.23
C ALA A 208 14.81 -17.32 4.46
N GLU A 209 13.65 -17.36 5.08
CA GLU A 209 12.81 -18.55 5.19
C GLU A 209 12.05 -18.78 3.88
N TYR A 210 11.54 -17.70 3.26
CA TYR A 210 10.87 -17.76 1.96
C TYR A 210 11.77 -18.34 0.88
N GLU A 211 13.02 -17.87 0.72
CA GLU A 211 13.99 -18.36 -0.26
C GLU A 211 14.27 -19.88 -0.15
N ARG A 212 14.03 -20.47 1.02
CA ARG A 212 14.21 -21.92 1.29
C ARG A 212 12.91 -22.70 1.27
N SER A 213 11.80 -22.02 1.11
CA SER A 213 10.47 -22.64 1.13
C SER A 213 10.07 -23.14 -0.27
N PRO A 214 9.20 -24.16 -0.38
CA PRO A 214 8.62 -24.58 -1.65
C PRO A 214 7.81 -23.46 -2.33
N GLU A 215 7.32 -22.50 -1.56
CA GLU A 215 6.51 -21.37 -2.05
C GLU A 215 7.34 -20.36 -2.84
N ALA A 216 8.68 -20.38 -2.73
CA ALA A 216 9.57 -19.55 -3.56
C ALA A 216 9.42 -19.86 -5.05
N ASP A 217 9.12 -21.11 -5.41
CA ASP A 217 8.91 -21.54 -6.79
C ASP A 217 7.58 -21.06 -7.40
N VAL A 218 6.67 -20.50 -6.60
CA VAL A 218 5.36 -19.98 -7.07
C VAL A 218 5.53 -18.79 -8.05
N PHE A 219 6.72 -18.16 -8.05
CA PHE A 219 7.07 -17.02 -8.90
C PHE A 219 8.23 -17.29 -9.89
N ALA A 220 8.77 -18.50 -9.93
CA ALA A 220 9.86 -18.90 -10.83
C ALA A 220 9.40 -19.17 -12.28
#